data_f935934404af397123cd993a39693cbe
#
_entry.id   f935934404af397123cd993a39693cbe
#
_cell.length_a   1.000
_cell.length_b   1.000
_cell.length_c   1.000
_cell.angle_alpha   90.00
_cell.angle_beta   90.00
_cell.angle_gamma   90.00
#
_symmetry.space_group_name_H-M   'P 1'
#
loop_
_entity.id
_entity.type
_entity.pdbx_description
1 polymer ?
#
loop_
_entity_poly.entity_id
_entity_poly.type
_entity_poly.pdbx_seq_one_letter_code
_entity_poly.pdbx_strand_id
1 'polypeptide(L)'
;YENEWMQVFIAFINNSIDAFKEQEIKNKQISTNKEKLRLLIGDLLYKIKEIFLHCTLDVSVHIKLIHKMDNDNNIYLKAFCRVPSEYETNQKLKIRTQEESFILNYEQEINEIKILAEKDEIKVNSAYNQAFMNNYWICNNLISAETNDCFYSNSKDYKNYYNSLAVFSIYNKDEKVFLDDIKGLLIIDSIESGCFDSDFMKQLGGYFTHRINRLLSLNIFNLLFENKA
;
A
#
# COMPACT_ATOMS: atom_id res chain seq x y z
N TYR A 1 -20.42 19.09 0.20
CA TYR A 1 -20.55 17.91 -0.71
C TYR A 1 -19.48 16.85 -0.40
N GLU A 2 -18.20 17.22 -0.26
CA GLU A 2 -17.10 16.26 0.04
C GLU A 2 -17.28 15.55 1.39
N ASN A 3 -17.77 16.25 2.41
CA ASN A 3 -18.00 15.66 3.74
C ASN A 3 -19.15 14.64 3.78
N GLU A 4 -20.19 14.82 2.99
CA GLU A 4 -21.34 13.90 2.96
C GLU A 4 -20.98 12.57 2.30
N TRP A 5 -20.26 12.60 1.17
CA TRP A 5 -19.78 11.40 0.50
C TRP A 5 -18.82 10.59 1.39
N MET A 6 -17.91 11.27 2.06
CA MET A 6 -16.99 10.63 3.00
C MET A 6 -17.75 9.96 4.16
N GLN A 7 -18.79 10.58 4.70
CA GLN A 7 -19.63 10.02 5.76
C GLN A 7 -20.40 8.78 5.29
N VAL A 8 -21.04 8.85 4.12
CA VAL A 8 -21.75 7.71 3.51
C VAL A 8 -20.78 6.55 3.25
N PHE A 9 -19.60 6.85 2.75
CA PHE A 9 -18.57 5.87 2.47
C PHE A 9 -18.01 5.24 3.75
N ILE A 10 -17.74 6.03 4.78
CA ILE A 10 -17.33 5.56 6.11
C ILE A 10 -18.41 4.64 6.69
N ALA A 11 -19.68 5.00 6.60
CA ALA A 11 -20.79 4.17 7.07
C ALA A 11 -20.86 2.84 6.30
N PHE A 12 -20.70 2.88 4.98
CA PHE A 12 -20.70 1.68 4.14
C PHE A 12 -19.56 0.72 4.50
N ILE A 13 -18.34 1.22 4.68
CA ILE A 13 -17.20 0.38 5.07
C ILE A 13 -17.37 -0.17 6.48
N ASN A 14 -17.87 0.63 7.43
CA ASN A 14 -18.16 0.16 8.77
C ASN A 14 -19.15 -1.01 8.73
N ASN A 15 -20.24 -0.86 8.00
CA ASN A 15 -21.26 -1.89 7.84
C ASN A 15 -20.68 -3.16 7.19
N SER A 16 -19.79 -3.02 6.19
CA SER A 16 -19.16 -4.17 5.54
C SER A 16 -18.20 -4.91 6.49
N ILE A 17 -17.45 -4.18 7.33
CA ILE A 17 -16.56 -4.79 8.34
C ILE A 17 -17.37 -5.44 9.47
N ASP A 18 -18.46 -4.83 9.89
CA ASP A 18 -19.30 -5.38 10.96
C ASP A 18 -20.08 -6.61 10.50
N ALA A 19 -20.59 -6.60 9.26
CA ALA A 19 -21.16 -7.79 8.61
C ALA A 19 -20.15 -8.94 8.48
N PHE A 20 -18.87 -8.60 8.23
CA PHE A 20 -17.80 -9.57 8.19
C PHE A 20 -17.50 -10.16 9.58
N LYS A 21 -17.43 -9.33 10.63
CA LYS A 21 -17.24 -9.81 12.01
C LYS A 21 -18.37 -10.76 12.43
N GLU A 22 -19.63 -10.47 12.06
CA GLU A 22 -20.76 -11.36 12.33
C GLU A 22 -20.62 -12.68 11.59
N GLN A 23 -20.11 -12.66 10.33
CA GLN A 23 -19.85 -13.88 9.56
C GLN A 23 -18.65 -14.67 10.11
N GLU A 24 -17.61 -14.00 10.61
CA GLU A 24 -16.44 -14.61 11.25
C GLU A 24 -16.82 -15.29 12.57
N ILE A 25 -17.67 -14.65 13.37
CA ILE A 25 -18.21 -15.25 14.60
C ILE A 25 -19.04 -16.50 14.31
N LYS A 26 -19.79 -16.51 13.20
CA LYS A 26 -20.63 -17.65 12.77
C LYS A 26 -19.83 -18.79 12.14
N ASN A 27 -18.66 -18.50 11.54
CA ASN A 27 -17.85 -19.47 10.80
C ASN A 27 -16.41 -19.52 11.33
N LYS A 28 -16.15 -20.25 12.41
CA LYS A 28 -14.79 -20.49 12.96
C LYS A 28 -13.74 -20.99 11.93
N GLN A 29 -14.16 -21.39 10.73
CA GLN A 29 -13.28 -21.82 9.64
C GLN A 29 -12.68 -20.69 8.80
N ILE A 30 -13.15 -19.46 8.93
CA ILE A 30 -12.72 -18.34 8.09
C ILE A 30 -11.33 -17.83 8.49
N SER A 31 -10.95 -17.97 9.77
CA SER A 31 -9.73 -17.40 10.35
C SER A 31 -8.42 -17.96 9.79
N THR A 32 -8.42 -19.13 9.15
CA THR A 32 -7.21 -19.83 8.73
C THR A 32 -6.93 -19.79 7.22
N ASN A 33 -7.74 -19.05 6.43
CA ASN A 33 -7.62 -19.11 4.98
C ASN A 33 -7.06 -17.79 4.39
N LYS A 34 -5.79 -17.81 4.01
CA LYS A 34 -5.08 -16.69 3.37
C LYS A 34 -5.83 -16.11 2.17
N GLU A 35 -6.47 -16.97 1.35
CA GLU A 35 -7.21 -16.52 0.18
C GLU A 35 -8.47 -15.73 0.56
N LYS A 36 -9.15 -16.12 1.64
CA LYS A 36 -10.32 -15.35 2.11
C LYS A 36 -9.92 -13.98 2.62
N LEU A 37 -8.82 -13.87 3.38
CA LEU A 37 -8.29 -12.56 3.79
C LEU A 37 -7.91 -11.70 2.58
N ARG A 38 -7.27 -12.33 1.58
CA ARG A 38 -6.90 -11.64 0.35
C ARG A 38 -8.12 -11.14 -0.42
N LEU A 39 -9.19 -11.92 -0.49
CA LEU A 39 -10.45 -11.50 -1.11
C LEU A 39 -11.07 -10.30 -0.38
N LEU A 40 -11.14 -10.33 0.95
CA LEU A 40 -11.69 -9.23 1.75
C LEU A 40 -10.89 -7.95 1.59
N ILE A 41 -9.57 -8.05 1.65
CA ILE A 41 -8.71 -6.90 1.40
C ILE A 41 -8.88 -6.44 -0.05
N GLY A 42 -9.01 -7.38 -1.00
CA GLY A 42 -9.30 -7.07 -2.40
C GLY A 42 -10.58 -6.27 -2.59
N ASP A 43 -11.66 -6.68 -1.93
CA ASP A 43 -12.94 -5.95 -1.95
C ASP A 43 -12.79 -4.54 -1.36
N LEU A 44 -12.03 -4.40 -0.28
CA LEU A 44 -11.73 -3.09 0.30
C LEU A 44 -10.93 -2.19 -0.66
N LEU A 45 -9.91 -2.74 -1.32
CA LEU A 45 -9.12 -2.01 -2.33
C LEU A 45 -10.00 -1.61 -3.53
N TYR A 46 -10.91 -2.49 -3.95
CA TYR A 46 -11.86 -2.18 -5.01
C TYR A 46 -12.76 -1.00 -4.64
N LYS A 47 -13.22 -0.92 -3.38
CA LYS A 47 -13.98 0.22 -2.89
C LYS A 47 -13.18 1.52 -2.87
N ILE A 48 -11.89 1.46 -2.55
CA ILE A 48 -11.01 2.62 -2.70
C ILE A 48 -10.96 3.06 -4.18
N LYS A 49 -10.77 2.12 -5.11
CA LYS A 49 -10.78 2.42 -6.55
C LYS A 49 -12.10 3.05 -6.99
N GLU A 50 -13.26 2.54 -6.54
CA GLU A 50 -14.56 3.10 -6.88
C GLU A 50 -14.69 4.58 -6.50
N ILE A 51 -14.11 5.03 -5.37
CA ILE A 51 -14.12 6.46 -5.01
C ILE A 51 -13.47 7.30 -6.10
N PHE A 52 -12.32 6.89 -6.59
CA PHE A 52 -11.60 7.61 -7.63
C PHE A 52 -12.34 7.55 -8.97
N LEU A 53 -12.96 6.41 -9.31
CA LEU A 53 -13.77 6.29 -10.52
C LEU A 53 -14.99 7.23 -10.51
N HIS A 54 -15.58 7.49 -9.35
CA HIS A 54 -16.63 8.51 -9.22
C HIS A 54 -16.11 9.94 -9.52
N CYS A 55 -14.82 10.17 -9.34
CA CYS A 55 -14.14 11.40 -9.74
C CYS A 55 -13.54 11.32 -11.17
N THR A 56 -13.93 10.32 -11.96
CA THR A 56 -13.39 10.06 -13.32
C THR A 56 -11.90 9.78 -13.37
N LEU A 57 -11.31 9.36 -12.25
CA LEU A 57 -9.89 9.06 -12.12
C LEU A 57 -9.66 7.55 -12.03
N ASP A 58 -8.94 6.99 -13.00
CA ASP A 58 -8.54 5.58 -12.94
C ASP A 58 -7.23 5.41 -12.16
N VAL A 59 -7.32 4.64 -11.08
CA VAL A 59 -6.21 4.35 -10.19
C VAL A 59 -5.99 2.85 -10.07
N SER A 60 -4.74 2.48 -9.80
CA SER A 60 -4.40 1.18 -9.27
C SER A 60 -4.25 1.28 -7.75
N VAL A 61 -4.79 0.33 -7.02
CA VAL A 61 -4.73 0.28 -5.56
C VAL A 61 -4.16 -1.05 -5.12
N HIS A 62 -3.10 -1.05 -4.31
CA HIS A 62 -2.49 -2.29 -3.88
C HIS A 62 -1.85 -2.21 -2.50
N ILE A 63 -1.63 -3.39 -1.92
CA ILE A 63 -0.95 -3.55 -0.64
C ILE A 63 0.32 -4.37 -0.85
N LYS A 64 1.41 -3.89 -0.29
CA LYS A 64 2.61 -4.67 -0.04
C LYS A 64 2.75 -4.89 1.46
N LEU A 65 3.00 -6.12 1.87
CA LEU A 65 3.23 -6.48 3.27
C LEU A 65 4.71 -6.75 3.51
N ILE A 66 5.15 -6.50 4.73
CA ILE A 66 6.48 -6.90 5.18
C ILE A 66 6.54 -8.43 5.10
N HIS A 67 7.53 -8.91 4.39
CA HIS A 67 7.76 -10.33 4.17
C HIS A 67 8.94 -10.84 4.99
N LYS A 68 9.98 -10.02 5.16
CA LYS A 68 11.20 -10.37 5.87
C LYS A 68 11.87 -9.08 6.35
N MET A 69 12.47 -9.15 7.53
CA MET A 69 13.46 -8.19 7.98
C MET A 69 14.82 -8.88 7.96
N ASP A 70 15.83 -8.27 7.36
CA ASP A 70 17.19 -8.80 7.34
C ASP A 70 17.94 -8.35 8.59
N ASN A 71 19.01 -9.09 8.94
CA ASN A 71 19.92 -8.71 10.02
C ASN A 71 20.63 -7.37 9.74
N ASP A 72 20.66 -6.92 8.48
CA ASP A 72 21.23 -5.65 8.04
C ASP A 72 20.22 -4.49 8.06
N ASN A 73 19.09 -4.62 8.78
CA ASN A 73 18.00 -3.65 8.86
C ASN A 73 17.24 -3.39 7.54
N ASN A 74 17.38 -4.24 6.55
CA ASN A 74 16.59 -4.15 5.32
C ASN A 74 15.20 -4.77 5.53
N ILE A 75 14.18 -4.11 4.97
CA ILE A 75 12.80 -4.57 5.02
C ILE A 75 12.39 -5.02 3.61
N TYR A 76 11.93 -6.25 3.50
CA TYR A 76 11.45 -6.84 2.27
C TYR A 76 9.93 -6.71 2.19
N LEU A 77 9.45 -6.12 1.11
CA LEU A 77 8.03 -5.94 0.83
C LEU A 77 7.59 -6.83 -0.32
N LYS A 78 6.50 -7.55 -0.12
CA LYS A 78 5.88 -8.38 -1.15
C LYS A 78 4.45 -7.95 -1.42
N ALA A 79 4.06 -7.92 -2.69
CA ALA A 79 2.68 -7.66 -3.07
C ALA A 79 1.75 -8.71 -2.47
N PHE A 80 0.74 -8.26 -1.74
CA PHE A 80 -0.27 -9.11 -1.11
C PHE A 80 -1.57 -9.13 -1.90
N CYS A 81 -2.09 -7.96 -2.24
CA CYS A 81 -3.32 -7.80 -3.01
C CYS A 81 -3.24 -6.55 -3.88
N ARG A 82 -3.86 -6.58 -5.07
CA ARG A 82 -3.87 -5.49 -6.03
C ARG A 82 -5.20 -5.44 -6.79
N VAL A 83 -5.73 -4.23 -6.94
CA VAL A 83 -6.79 -3.88 -7.88
C VAL A 83 -6.15 -2.99 -8.94
N PRO A 84 -5.99 -3.47 -10.18
CA PRO A 84 -5.28 -2.74 -11.23
C PRO A 84 -6.11 -1.59 -11.79
N SER A 85 -5.42 -0.61 -12.41
CA SER A 85 -6.03 0.34 -13.32
C SER A 85 -6.41 -0.33 -14.66
N GLU A 86 -7.22 0.31 -15.46
CA GLU A 86 -7.59 -0.19 -16.80
C GLU A 86 -6.39 -0.22 -17.77
N TYR A 87 -5.37 0.60 -17.53
CA TYR A 87 -4.13 0.65 -18.32
C TYR A 87 -3.21 -0.55 -18.08
N GLU A 88 -3.45 -1.34 -17.05
CA GLU A 88 -2.60 -2.50 -16.75
C GLU A 88 -3.06 -3.73 -17.53
N THR A 89 -2.18 -4.23 -18.40
CA THR A 89 -2.40 -5.53 -19.07
C THR A 89 -2.18 -6.70 -18.10
N ASN A 90 -2.79 -7.86 -18.38
CA ASN A 90 -2.65 -9.07 -17.57
C ASN A 90 -1.17 -9.49 -17.36
N GLN A 91 -0.32 -9.31 -18.37
CA GLN A 91 1.10 -9.62 -18.28
C GLN A 91 1.84 -8.67 -17.35
N LYS A 92 1.58 -7.36 -17.48
CA LYS A 92 2.16 -6.34 -16.59
C LYS A 92 1.69 -6.53 -15.14
N LEU A 93 0.42 -6.83 -14.94
CA LEU A 93 -0.15 -7.14 -13.63
C LEU A 93 0.57 -8.32 -12.97
N LYS A 94 0.84 -9.40 -13.72
CA LYS A 94 1.55 -10.59 -13.22
C LYS A 94 2.97 -10.23 -12.75
N ILE A 95 3.70 -9.43 -13.52
CA ILE A 95 5.05 -8.96 -13.14
C ILE A 95 4.99 -8.14 -11.87
N ARG A 96 4.12 -7.14 -11.80
CA ARG A 96 4.00 -6.23 -10.65
C ARG A 96 3.54 -6.92 -9.36
N THR A 97 2.75 -8.00 -9.47
CA THR A 97 2.31 -8.78 -8.29
C THR A 97 3.36 -9.75 -7.76
N GLN A 98 4.37 -10.08 -8.55
CA GLN A 98 5.46 -10.96 -8.16
C GLN A 98 6.72 -10.21 -7.69
N GLU A 99 6.75 -8.89 -7.88
CA GLU A 99 7.91 -8.06 -7.58
C GLU A 99 8.08 -7.87 -6.07
N GLU A 100 9.23 -8.25 -5.56
CA GLU A 100 9.69 -7.86 -4.23
C GLU A 100 10.34 -6.47 -4.30
N SER A 101 10.10 -5.65 -3.30
CA SER A 101 10.71 -4.34 -3.14
C SER A 101 11.42 -4.27 -1.81
N PHE A 102 12.47 -3.48 -1.73
CA PHE A 102 13.27 -3.32 -0.53
C PHE A 102 13.12 -1.91 0.01
N ILE A 103 13.10 -1.80 1.33
CA ILE A 103 13.32 -0.55 2.03
C ILE A 103 14.72 -0.65 2.62
N LEU A 104 15.61 0.11 2.04
CA LEU A 104 16.96 0.28 2.58
C LEU A 104 16.88 1.16 3.81
N ASN A 105 17.82 0.98 4.71
CA ASN A 105 17.95 1.71 5.96
C ASN A 105 17.34 3.12 5.87
N TYR A 106 16.30 3.38 6.66
CA TYR A 106 15.28 4.41 6.43
C TYR A 106 15.74 5.85 6.64
N GLU A 107 16.92 6.07 7.17
CA GLU A 107 17.48 7.41 7.39
C GLU A 107 18.32 7.93 6.21
N GLN A 108 18.36 7.17 5.09
CA GLN A 108 19.23 7.51 3.97
C GLN A 108 18.62 8.51 3.00
N GLU A 109 19.45 9.43 2.54
CA GLU A 109 19.12 10.34 1.46
C GLU A 109 18.95 9.60 0.13
N ILE A 110 18.19 10.20 -0.81
CA ILE A 110 17.89 9.59 -2.11
C ILE A 110 19.16 9.19 -2.88
N ASN A 111 20.22 9.97 -2.78
CA ASN A 111 21.48 9.67 -3.45
C ASN A 111 22.17 8.42 -2.88
N GLU A 112 22.10 8.22 -1.57
CA GLU A 112 22.63 7.00 -0.92
C GLU A 112 21.80 5.79 -1.32
N ILE A 113 20.48 5.93 -1.38
CA ILE A 113 19.54 4.89 -1.86
C ILE A 113 19.89 4.49 -3.29
N LYS A 114 20.18 5.45 -4.19
CA LYS A 114 20.62 5.18 -5.57
C LYS A 114 21.88 4.34 -5.61
N ILE A 115 22.91 4.73 -4.87
CA ILE A 115 24.22 4.05 -4.84
C ILE A 115 24.06 2.61 -4.34
N LEU A 116 23.31 2.39 -3.27
CA LEU A 116 23.08 1.07 -2.72
C LEU A 116 22.25 0.19 -3.65
N ALA A 117 21.21 0.74 -4.26
CA ALA A 117 20.38 0.01 -5.21
C ALA A 117 21.18 -0.46 -6.45
N GLU A 118 22.09 0.37 -6.94
CA GLU A 118 22.95 0.02 -8.07
C GLU A 118 24.00 -1.04 -7.69
N LYS A 119 24.60 -0.91 -6.51
CA LYS A 119 25.63 -1.82 -6.02
C LYS A 119 25.09 -3.24 -5.77
N ASP A 120 23.92 -3.33 -5.17
CA ASP A 120 23.36 -4.61 -4.69
C ASP A 120 22.28 -5.18 -5.64
N GLU A 121 22.03 -4.52 -6.78
CA GLU A 121 21.03 -4.91 -7.79
C GLU A 121 19.61 -5.11 -7.21
N ILE A 122 19.29 -4.38 -6.13
CA ILE A 122 18.01 -4.51 -5.44
C ILE A 122 16.96 -3.54 -5.98
N LYS A 123 15.69 -3.95 -5.92
CA LYS A 123 14.56 -3.13 -6.38
C LYS A 123 14.11 -2.17 -5.30
N VAL A 124 14.36 -0.88 -5.51
CA VAL A 124 14.04 0.19 -4.56
C VAL A 124 13.10 1.21 -5.18
N ASN A 125 12.23 1.73 -4.33
CA ASN A 125 11.38 2.89 -4.61
C ASN A 125 11.42 3.82 -3.39
N SER A 126 12.02 4.99 -3.54
CA SER A 126 12.22 5.94 -2.44
C SER A 126 10.91 6.42 -1.79
N ALA A 127 9.78 6.38 -2.51
CA ALA A 127 8.47 6.68 -1.94
C ALA A 127 8.10 5.72 -0.79
N TYR A 128 8.53 4.45 -0.87
CA TYR A 128 8.30 3.47 0.19
C TYR A 128 9.12 3.81 1.43
N ASN A 129 10.40 4.17 1.26
CA ASN A 129 11.25 4.63 2.37
C ASN A 129 10.65 5.86 3.04
N GLN A 130 10.24 6.85 2.25
CA GLN A 130 9.61 8.07 2.76
C GLN A 130 8.30 7.80 3.51
N ALA A 131 7.47 6.89 3.01
CA ALA A 131 6.24 6.52 3.69
C ALA A 131 6.51 5.80 5.02
N PHE A 132 7.54 4.95 5.09
CA PHE A 132 7.98 4.32 6.33
C PHE A 132 8.42 5.35 7.38
N MET A 133 9.17 6.38 6.97
CA MET A 133 9.66 7.44 7.86
C MET A 133 8.56 8.38 8.32
N ASN A 134 7.66 8.78 7.41
CA ASN A 134 6.73 9.88 7.60
C ASN A 134 5.27 9.42 7.69
N ASN A 135 5.02 8.11 7.75
CA ASN A 135 3.72 7.44 7.70
C ASN A 135 3.01 7.56 6.35
N TYR A 136 3.38 8.50 5.50
CA TYR A 136 2.87 8.62 4.13
C TYR A 136 3.84 9.39 3.24
N TRP A 137 3.70 9.22 1.93
CA TRP A 137 4.31 10.02 0.90
C TRP A 137 3.35 10.18 -0.28
N ILE A 138 3.18 11.41 -0.78
CA ILE A 138 2.25 11.74 -1.86
C ILE A 138 2.97 12.61 -2.88
N CYS A 139 2.90 12.23 -4.15
CA CYS A 139 3.47 12.98 -5.26
C CYS A 139 2.54 12.96 -6.48
N ASN A 140 2.29 14.13 -7.02
CA ASN A 140 1.40 14.34 -8.16
C ASN A 140 2.11 14.34 -9.52
N ASN A 141 3.43 14.38 -9.54
CA ASN A 141 4.22 14.36 -10.76
C ASN A 141 5.60 13.74 -10.48
N LEU A 142 5.69 12.44 -10.69
CA LEU A 142 6.91 11.67 -10.43
C LEU A 142 8.06 12.04 -11.35
N ILE A 143 7.77 12.43 -12.60
CA ILE A 143 8.80 12.85 -13.56
C ILE A 143 9.48 14.13 -13.05
N SER A 144 8.69 15.09 -12.58
CA SER A 144 9.23 16.31 -11.97
C SER A 144 9.97 16.00 -10.66
N ALA A 145 9.44 15.11 -9.83
CA ALA A 145 10.07 14.73 -8.57
C ALA A 145 11.42 14.01 -8.78
N GLU A 146 11.52 13.16 -9.80
CA GLU A 146 12.77 12.51 -10.20
C GLU A 146 13.81 13.53 -10.69
N THR A 147 13.38 14.51 -11.52
CA THR A 147 14.25 15.58 -12.03
C THR A 147 14.80 16.45 -10.90
N ASN A 148 14.03 16.65 -9.84
CA ASN A 148 14.40 17.45 -8.67
C ASN A 148 15.03 16.65 -7.53
N ASP A 149 15.45 15.41 -7.77
CA ASP A 149 16.01 14.49 -6.77
C ASP A 149 15.12 14.28 -5.53
N CYS A 150 13.80 14.40 -5.70
CA CYS A 150 12.80 14.12 -4.65
C CYS A 150 12.19 12.71 -4.75
N PHE A 151 12.51 11.97 -5.81
CA PHE A 151 12.03 10.62 -6.06
C PHE A 151 13.07 9.81 -6.81
N TYR A 152 13.17 8.54 -6.46
CA TYR A 152 13.98 7.55 -7.17
C TYR A 152 13.28 6.21 -7.22
N SER A 153 13.31 5.57 -8.39
CA SER A 153 12.93 4.17 -8.57
C SER A 153 13.85 3.54 -9.62
N ASN A 154 14.47 2.42 -9.29
CA ASN A 154 15.28 1.67 -10.25
C ASN A 154 14.44 0.71 -11.13
N SER A 155 13.13 0.70 -10.99
CA SER A 155 12.24 0.09 -11.96
C SER A 155 12.22 0.96 -13.22
N LYS A 156 12.92 0.54 -14.28
CA LYS A 156 13.06 1.31 -15.52
C LYS A 156 11.71 1.65 -16.18
N ASP A 157 10.70 0.85 -15.90
CA ASP A 157 9.40 0.93 -16.56
C ASP A 157 8.32 1.66 -15.77
N TYR A 158 8.63 2.22 -14.58
CA TYR A 158 7.59 2.80 -13.73
C TYR A 158 6.78 3.90 -14.44
N LYS A 159 7.42 4.71 -15.29
CA LYS A 159 6.80 5.80 -16.08
C LYS A 159 5.70 5.31 -17.03
N ASN A 160 5.71 4.01 -17.35
CA ASN A 160 4.68 3.41 -18.21
C ASN A 160 3.42 3.02 -17.40
N TYR A 161 3.47 3.08 -16.06
CA TYR A 161 2.40 2.61 -15.20
C TYR A 161 1.77 3.71 -14.36
N TYR A 162 2.58 4.65 -13.88
CA TYR A 162 2.09 5.70 -13.01
C TYR A 162 2.97 6.96 -13.07
N ASN A 163 2.31 8.12 -12.91
CA ASN A 163 2.94 9.43 -12.82
C ASN A 163 2.51 10.18 -11.55
N SER A 164 1.43 9.77 -10.90
CA SER A 164 1.07 10.17 -9.54
C SER A 164 1.11 8.94 -8.63
N LEU A 165 1.59 9.13 -7.41
CA LEU A 165 1.79 8.06 -6.44
C LEU A 165 1.50 8.55 -5.04
N ALA A 166 0.69 7.81 -4.30
CA ALA A 166 0.47 7.98 -2.87
C ALA A 166 0.76 6.67 -2.14
N VAL A 167 1.56 6.73 -1.11
CA VAL A 167 1.99 5.59 -0.30
C VAL A 167 1.70 5.89 1.16
N PHE A 168 1.10 4.94 1.87
CA PHE A 168 0.74 5.08 3.27
C PHE A 168 1.18 3.85 4.05
N SER A 169 1.80 4.05 5.21
CA SER A 169 2.17 2.95 6.11
C SER A 169 0.94 2.36 6.81
N ILE A 170 0.88 1.04 6.85
CA ILE A 170 -0.16 0.29 7.56
C ILE A 170 0.37 -0.03 8.96
N TYR A 171 -0.13 0.68 9.97
CA TYR A 171 0.28 0.55 11.37
C TYR A 171 -0.91 0.75 12.32
N ASN A 172 -0.71 0.42 13.59
CA ASN A 172 -1.72 0.66 14.62
C ASN A 172 -1.69 2.15 15.04
N LYS A 173 -2.78 2.88 14.78
CA LYS A 173 -2.87 4.33 15.01
C LYS A 173 -2.93 4.70 16.50
N ASP A 174 -3.28 3.74 17.35
CA ASP A 174 -3.48 3.94 18.79
C ASP A 174 -2.17 3.83 19.61
N GLU A 175 -1.06 3.48 18.95
CA GLU A 175 0.25 3.31 19.56
C GLU A 175 1.26 4.31 18.97
N LYS A 176 2.28 4.69 19.75
CA LYS A 176 3.43 5.40 19.19
C LYS A 176 4.06 4.49 18.15
N VAL A 177 4.13 4.98 16.91
CA VAL A 177 4.63 4.20 15.78
C VAL A 177 6.12 3.92 16.00
N PHE A 178 6.42 2.69 16.36
CA PHE A 178 7.75 2.13 16.18
C PHE A 178 7.77 1.44 14.82
N LEU A 179 8.95 1.36 14.21
CA LEU A 179 9.11 0.70 12.90
C LEU A 179 8.62 -0.75 12.90
N ASP A 180 8.78 -1.44 14.02
CA ASP A 180 8.32 -2.81 14.23
C ASP A 180 6.79 -2.96 14.19
N ASP A 181 6.04 -1.86 14.35
CA ASP A 181 4.57 -1.85 14.31
C ASP A 181 4.02 -1.70 12.89
N ILE A 182 4.87 -1.36 11.90
CA ILE A 182 4.45 -1.22 10.51
C ILE A 182 4.35 -2.62 9.89
N LYS A 183 3.17 -2.95 9.36
CA LYS A 183 2.88 -4.25 8.74
C LYS A 183 3.06 -4.24 7.22
N GLY A 184 3.08 -3.07 6.62
CA GLY A 184 3.19 -2.93 5.18
C GLY A 184 2.81 -1.55 4.69
N LEU A 185 2.52 -1.45 3.40
CA LEU A 185 2.18 -0.23 2.69
C LEU A 185 0.87 -0.38 1.91
N LEU A 186 -0.01 0.61 2.01
CA LEU A 186 -1.09 0.86 1.05
C LEU A 186 -0.57 1.80 -0.01
N ILE A 187 -0.74 1.45 -1.27
CA ILE A 187 -0.20 2.19 -2.41
C ILE A 187 -1.35 2.48 -3.39
N ILE A 188 -1.46 3.74 -3.80
CA ILE A 188 -2.43 4.21 -4.80
C ILE A 188 -1.63 4.91 -5.89
N ASP A 189 -1.75 4.45 -7.12
CA ASP A 189 -1.03 5.02 -8.25
C ASP A 189 -1.96 5.33 -9.43
N SER A 190 -1.63 6.38 -10.21
CA SER A 190 -2.31 6.75 -11.45
C SER A 190 -1.31 7.15 -12.52
N ILE A 191 -1.64 6.85 -13.77
CA ILE A 191 -0.87 7.31 -14.92
C ILE A 191 -1.01 8.83 -15.13
N GLU A 192 -2.09 9.41 -14.64
CA GLU A 192 -2.34 10.83 -14.72
C GLU A 192 -1.49 11.61 -13.72
N SER A 193 -1.02 12.80 -14.09
CA SER A 193 -0.35 13.72 -13.20
C SER A 193 -1.33 14.73 -12.61
N GLY A 194 -1.04 15.21 -11.39
CA GLY A 194 -1.82 16.28 -10.75
C GLY A 194 -3.18 15.82 -10.18
N CYS A 195 -3.40 14.51 -10.06
CA CYS A 195 -4.71 13.97 -9.75
C CYS A 195 -4.98 13.78 -8.25
N PHE A 196 -3.97 13.89 -7.38
CA PHE A 196 -4.13 13.65 -5.95
C PHE A 196 -4.14 14.96 -5.15
N ASP A 197 -5.30 15.33 -4.61
CA ASP A 197 -5.34 16.34 -3.54
C ASP A 197 -4.67 15.80 -2.27
N SER A 198 -3.70 16.53 -1.77
CA SER A 198 -2.85 16.08 -0.67
C SER A 198 -3.62 15.87 0.63
N ASP A 199 -4.55 16.75 0.96
CA ASP A 199 -5.28 16.68 2.23
C ASP A 199 -6.37 15.60 2.17
N PHE A 200 -7.05 15.47 1.04
CA PHE A 200 -7.96 14.37 0.79
C PHE A 200 -7.24 13.03 0.86
N MET A 201 -6.08 12.90 0.21
CA MET A 201 -5.30 11.67 0.21
C MET A 201 -4.81 11.29 1.60
N LYS A 202 -4.39 12.23 2.43
CA LYS A 202 -3.97 11.97 3.83
C LYS A 202 -5.12 11.42 4.67
N GLN A 203 -6.31 12.02 4.55
CA GLN A 203 -7.51 11.57 5.27
C GLN A 203 -7.93 10.17 4.81
N LEU A 204 -8.01 9.95 3.50
CA LEU A 204 -8.35 8.68 2.89
C LEU A 204 -7.35 7.59 3.30
N GLY A 205 -6.05 7.84 3.10
CA GLY A 205 -4.99 6.90 3.43
C GLY A 205 -4.97 6.54 4.91
N GLY A 206 -5.06 7.54 5.79
CA GLY A 206 -5.11 7.32 7.24
C GLY A 206 -6.32 6.50 7.69
N TYR A 207 -7.48 6.70 7.05
CA TYR A 207 -8.67 5.92 7.32
C TYR A 207 -8.50 4.46 6.89
N PHE A 208 -8.08 4.22 5.65
CA PHE A 208 -7.97 2.87 5.11
C PHE A 208 -6.84 2.05 5.74
N THR A 209 -5.68 2.65 5.98
CA THR A 209 -4.57 1.94 6.63
C THR A 209 -4.96 1.46 8.02
N HIS A 210 -5.72 2.26 8.79
CA HIS A 210 -6.25 1.83 10.09
C HIS A 210 -7.19 0.62 9.94
N ARG A 211 -8.09 0.62 8.96
CA ARG A 211 -9.01 -0.50 8.73
C ARG A 211 -8.31 -1.76 8.26
N ILE A 212 -7.36 -1.63 7.34
CA ILE A 212 -6.53 -2.74 6.87
C ILE A 212 -5.72 -3.31 8.04
N ASN A 213 -5.11 -2.44 8.87
CA ASN A 213 -4.37 -2.90 10.04
C ASN A 213 -5.24 -3.72 11.00
N ARG A 214 -6.49 -3.29 11.26
CA ARG A 214 -7.43 -4.07 12.09
C ARG A 214 -7.72 -5.45 11.51
N LEU A 215 -7.93 -5.57 10.21
CA LEU A 215 -8.10 -6.86 9.54
C LEU A 215 -6.86 -7.74 9.67
N LEU A 216 -5.67 -7.16 9.49
CA LEU A 216 -4.40 -7.87 9.65
C LEU A 216 -4.10 -8.27 11.10
N SER A 217 -4.62 -7.52 12.09
CA SER A 217 -4.37 -7.75 13.53
C SER A 217 -5.31 -8.79 14.16
N LEU A 218 -6.38 -9.21 13.50
CA LEU A 218 -7.34 -10.21 14.00
C LEU A 218 -6.75 -11.63 14.06
N ASN A 219 -5.53 -11.81 14.56
CA ASN A 219 -4.80 -13.10 14.71
C ASN A 219 -4.62 -13.92 13.41
N ILE A 220 -5.02 -13.38 12.28
CA ILE A 220 -4.91 -14.05 10.98
C ILE A 220 -3.48 -13.98 10.47
N PHE A 221 -2.77 -12.91 10.84
CA PHE A 221 -1.44 -12.61 10.32
C PHE A 221 -0.39 -13.60 10.82
N ASN A 222 -0.38 -13.93 12.09
CA ASN A 222 0.58 -14.87 12.68
C ASN A 222 0.46 -16.28 12.08
N LEU A 223 -0.77 -16.73 11.80
CA LEU A 223 -1.04 -18.01 11.17
C LEU A 223 -0.61 -18.10 9.70
N LEU A 224 -0.42 -16.96 9.02
CA LEU A 224 -0.09 -16.91 7.60
C LEU A 224 1.42 -16.88 7.31
N PHE A 225 2.21 -16.43 8.27
CA PHE A 225 3.64 -16.18 8.08
C PHE A 225 4.56 -16.98 9.02
N GLU A 226 4.04 -17.54 10.14
CA GLU A 226 4.80 -18.37 11.09
C GLU A 226 5.04 -19.82 10.63
N ASN A 227 4.43 -20.28 9.56
CA ASN A 227 4.60 -21.65 9.06
C ASN A 227 5.76 -21.82 8.07
N LYS A 228 6.88 -21.12 8.26
CA LYS A 228 8.16 -21.37 7.59
C LYS A 228 9.30 -21.21 8.59
N ALA A 229 9.31 -22.05 9.60
CA ALA A 229 10.51 -22.42 10.33
C ALA A 229 10.90 -23.85 9.94
#